data_6b11c12129ab15801edc5722b507d5a6
#
_entry.id   6b11c12129ab15801edc5722b507d5a6
#
_cell.length_a   1.000
_cell.length_b   1.000
_cell.length_c   1.000
_cell.angle_alpha   90.00
_cell.angle_beta   90.00
_cell.angle_gamma   90.00
#
_symmetry.space_group_name_H-M   'P 1'
#
loop_
_entity.id
_entity.type
_entity.pdbx_description
1 polymer ?
#
loop_
_entity_poly.entity_id
_entity_poly.type
_entity_poly.pdbx_seq_one_letter_code
_entity_poly.pdbx_strand_id
1 'polypeptide(L)'
;MTAQLRLLDRGFFDLSTRLKLRVSSSDRLRFLNGQLTNDIRKATDTTALEACVLNAKGKMEAHLFVHAKADSFILDADPALQSTLQARLERYIIADDVQIEDVTAQLSIFHVIAAASESQRFDPHLTPLPGQGEEAAKRQVRVVLANRYGIEGCDLWVEADRHAQVATKLGNQFEFCDENCAEVFRIEQGIPRWGRELTGDIIPIEANLEQRCIDYDKGCYIGQETISRMKMSGQRNKQLCGLISLKNIPLVPGMRLTGPEGKEIGWITSATRSGEQEIALAYVKRGFNSIGTEIEAKSEGVAGVPAEVVDLPFGST
;
A
#
# COMPACT_ATOMS: atom_id res chain seq x y z
N MET A 1 -15.74 18.01 7.71
CA MET A 1 -15.87 16.55 7.63
C MET A 1 -14.58 16.04 7.06
N THR A 2 -13.85 15.15 7.74
CA THR A 2 -12.57 14.60 7.29
C THR A 2 -12.77 13.76 6.03
N ALA A 3 -11.74 13.58 5.19
CA ALA A 3 -11.81 12.70 4.02
C ALA A 3 -12.23 11.28 4.42
N GLN A 4 -11.75 10.80 5.58
CA GLN A 4 -12.13 9.52 6.17
C GLN A 4 -13.63 9.33 6.34
N LEU A 5 -14.35 10.33 6.89
CA LEU A 5 -15.80 10.23 7.11
C LEU A 5 -16.61 10.18 5.80
N ARG A 6 -16.09 10.83 4.73
CA ARG A 6 -16.73 10.81 3.42
C ARG A 6 -16.59 9.48 2.69
N LEU A 7 -15.41 8.83 2.81
CA LEU A 7 -15.06 7.62 2.06
C LEU A 7 -15.48 6.33 2.76
N LEU A 8 -15.64 6.34 4.10
CA LEU A 8 -16.08 5.15 4.85
C LEU A 8 -17.46 4.65 4.43
N ASP A 9 -18.33 5.54 3.94
CA ASP A 9 -19.66 5.14 3.51
C ASP A 9 -19.68 4.60 2.08
N ARG A 10 -19.10 5.33 1.11
CA ARG A 10 -19.12 4.95 -0.33
C ARG A 10 -18.05 5.70 -1.13
N GLY A 11 -16.83 5.20 -1.18
CA GLY A 11 -15.75 5.81 -1.96
C GLY A 11 -15.11 4.86 -2.95
N PHE A 12 -14.58 5.41 -4.06
CA PHE A 12 -13.72 4.63 -4.96
C PHE A 12 -12.52 5.42 -5.47
N PHE A 13 -11.46 4.68 -5.77
CA PHE A 13 -10.18 5.18 -6.27
C PHE A 13 -9.89 4.56 -7.63
N ASP A 14 -9.39 5.35 -8.56
CA ASP A 14 -8.82 4.83 -9.79
C ASP A 14 -7.34 4.52 -9.59
N LEU A 15 -6.99 3.25 -9.62
CA LEU A 15 -5.63 2.73 -9.45
C LEU A 15 -5.06 2.20 -10.77
N SER A 16 -5.63 2.59 -11.90
CA SER A 16 -5.28 2.03 -13.22
C SER A 16 -3.86 2.36 -13.68
N THR A 17 -3.24 3.39 -13.11
CA THR A 17 -1.84 3.76 -13.39
C THR A 17 -0.81 2.87 -12.69
N ARG A 18 -1.22 2.04 -11.72
CA ARG A 18 -0.30 1.15 -10.99
C ARG A 18 0.35 0.14 -11.95
N LEU A 19 1.59 -0.20 -11.69
CA LEU A 19 2.33 -1.25 -12.41
C LEU A 19 1.66 -2.60 -12.21
N LYS A 20 1.47 -3.37 -13.29
CA LYS A 20 0.90 -4.72 -13.26
C LYS A 20 1.81 -5.68 -14.01
N LEU A 21 2.48 -6.57 -13.28
CA LEU A 21 3.32 -7.63 -13.86
C LEU A 21 2.58 -8.96 -13.78
N ARG A 22 2.40 -9.63 -14.92
CA ARG A 22 1.93 -11.02 -14.98
C ARG A 22 3.12 -11.95 -14.80
N VAL A 23 3.01 -12.89 -13.86
CA VAL A 23 4.00 -13.96 -13.65
C VAL A 23 3.34 -15.30 -13.93
N SER A 24 3.86 -16.03 -14.91
CA SER A 24 3.27 -17.28 -15.44
C SER A 24 4.31 -18.40 -15.54
N SER A 25 3.92 -19.52 -16.14
CA SER A 25 4.67 -20.77 -16.30
C SER A 25 4.71 -21.67 -15.05
N SER A 26 5.35 -22.83 -15.17
CA SER A 26 5.21 -23.93 -14.20
C SER A 26 5.82 -23.61 -12.83
N ASP A 27 6.92 -22.87 -12.77
CA ASP A 27 7.65 -22.57 -11.54
C ASP A 27 7.22 -21.27 -10.84
N ARG A 28 6.22 -20.53 -11.37
CA ARG A 28 5.78 -19.24 -10.87
C ARG A 28 5.53 -19.16 -9.37
N LEU A 29 4.89 -20.21 -8.81
CA LEU A 29 4.58 -20.26 -7.37
C LEU A 29 5.85 -20.40 -6.54
N ARG A 30 6.71 -21.37 -6.89
CA ARG A 30 7.98 -21.60 -6.18
C ARG A 30 8.88 -20.37 -6.25
N PHE A 31 9.02 -19.81 -7.45
CA PHE A 31 9.82 -18.61 -7.69
C PHE A 31 9.33 -17.44 -6.85
N LEU A 32 8.06 -17.04 -6.98
CA LEU A 32 7.51 -15.92 -6.21
C LEU A 32 7.60 -16.15 -4.71
N ASN A 33 7.41 -17.38 -4.25
CA ASN A 33 7.53 -17.70 -2.84
C ASN A 33 8.96 -17.49 -2.31
N GLY A 34 9.99 -17.62 -3.13
CA GLY A 34 11.38 -17.29 -2.81
C GLY A 34 11.73 -15.80 -2.92
N GLN A 35 10.94 -15.01 -3.64
CA GLN A 35 11.18 -13.58 -3.85
C GLN A 35 10.41 -12.67 -2.89
N LEU A 36 9.26 -13.09 -2.38
CA LEU A 36 8.31 -12.28 -1.63
C LEU A 36 8.27 -12.66 -0.15
N THR A 37 7.98 -11.70 0.70
CA THR A 37 7.98 -11.87 2.17
C THR A 37 6.77 -12.63 2.69
N ASN A 38 5.65 -12.65 1.96
CA ASN A 38 4.44 -13.36 2.34
C ASN A 38 4.32 -14.72 1.62
N ASP A 39 3.51 -15.64 2.14
CA ASP A 39 3.29 -16.96 1.55
C ASP A 39 2.32 -16.87 0.35
N ILE A 40 2.86 -16.99 -0.85
CA ILE A 40 2.11 -16.84 -2.10
C ILE A 40 1.04 -17.94 -2.29
N ARG A 41 1.15 -19.05 -1.60
CA ARG A 41 0.12 -20.12 -1.59
C ARG A 41 -1.20 -19.66 -0.97
N LYS A 42 -1.18 -18.55 -0.19
CA LYS A 42 -2.36 -17.92 0.41
C LYS A 42 -3.07 -16.95 -0.52
N ALA A 43 -2.44 -16.55 -1.63
CA ALA A 43 -3.10 -15.72 -2.64
C ALA A 43 -4.21 -16.52 -3.32
N THR A 44 -5.38 -15.92 -3.45
CA THR A 44 -6.54 -16.53 -4.10
C THR A 44 -7.04 -15.69 -5.27
N ASP A 45 -8.01 -16.18 -6.00
CA ASP A 45 -8.67 -15.44 -7.06
C ASP A 45 -9.68 -14.40 -6.54
N THR A 46 -10.03 -14.48 -5.26
CA THR A 46 -11.01 -13.61 -4.59
C THR A 46 -10.41 -12.68 -3.55
N THR A 47 -9.15 -12.90 -3.14
CA THR A 47 -8.50 -12.11 -2.09
C THR A 47 -7.07 -11.78 -2.49
N ALA A 48 -6.72 -10.50 -2.46
CA ALA A 48 -5.36 -10.01 -2.69
C ALA A 48 -4.46 -10.30 -1.49
N LEU A 49 -3.23 -10.72 -1.75
CA LEU A 49 -2.19 -10.92 -0.75
C LEU A 49 -1.20 -9.74 -0.82
N GLU A 50 -0.90 -9.12 0.31
CA GLU A 50 0.08 -8.05 0.39
C GLU A 50 1.47 -8.60 0.72
N ALA A 51 2.52 -8.12 0.05
CA ALA A 51 3.88 -8.61 0.22
C ALA A 51 4.93 -7.55 -0.12
N CYS A 52 6.17 -7.79 0.31
CA CYS A 52 7.34 -6.99 -0.06
C CYS A 52 8.35 -7.82 -0.85
N VAL A 53 9.09 -7.15 -1.73
CA VAL A 53 10.36 -7.63 -2.30
C VAL A 53 11.49 -7.00 -1.52
N LEU A 54 12.45 -7.79 -1.06
CA LEU A 54 13.58 -7.32 -0.27
C LEU A 54 14.91 -7.60 -0.95
N ASN A 55 15.92 -6.83 -0.59
CA ASN A 55 17.31 -7.20 -0.84
C ASN A 55 17.85 -8.10 0.29
N ALA A 56 19.08 -8.61 0.13
CA ALA A 56 19.72 -9.50 1.10
C ALA A 56 19.91 -8.87 2.51
N LYS A 57 19.87 -7.53 2.61
CA LYS A 57 19.95 -6.80 3.89
C LYS A 57 18.58 -6.60 4.55
N GLY A 58 17.52 -7.16 4.00
CA GLY A 58 16.14 -7.01 4.49
C GLY A 58 15.50 -5.65 4.19
N LYS A 59 16.13 -4.80 3.37
CA LYS A 59 15.58 -3.52 2.95
C LYS A 59 14.65 -3.70 1.75
N MET A 60 13.63 -2.85 1.66
CA MET A 60 12.60 -2.94 0.64
C MET A 60 13.12 -2.58 -0.76
N GLU A 61 12.74 -3.36 -1.75
CA GLU A 61 12.89 -3.07 -3.17
C GLU A 61 11.55 -2.87 -3.86
N ALA A 62 10.46 -3.41 -3.27
CA ALA A 62 9.09 -3.11 -3.65
C ALA A 62 8.10 -3.44 -2.52
N HIS A 63 6.94 -2.80 -2.57
CA HIS A 63 5.71 -3.17 -1.87
C HIS A 63 4.63 -3.42 -2.93
N LEU A 64 3.90 -4.53 -2.81
CA LEU A 64 2.97 -4.96 -3.85
C LEU A 64 1.80 -5.79 -3.31
N PHE A 65 0.75 -5.88 -4.12
CA PHE A 65 -0.35 -6.80 -3.94
C PHE A 65 -0.26 -7.92 -4.97
N VAL A 66 -0.52 -9.14 -4.53
CA VAL A 66 -0.49 -10.35 -5.38
C VAL A 66 -1.92 -10.85 -5.58
N HIS A 67 -2.31 -10.99 -6.82
CA HIS A 67 -3.61 -11.51 -7.23
C HIS A 67 -3.42 -12.83 -7.96
N ALA A 68 -3.98 -13.92 -7.44
CA ALA A 68 -3.90 -15.22 -8.12
C ALA A 68 -4.90 -15.31 -9.28
N LYS A 69 -4.49 -15.94 -10.38
CA LYS A 69 -5.32 -16.43 -11.48
C LYS A 69 -5.07 -17.91 -11.63
N ALA A 70 -5.89 -18.58 -12.42
CA ALA A 70 -5.77 -20.04 -12.62
C ALA A 70 -4.36 -20.47 -13.08
N ASP A 71 -3.74 -19.70 -13.98
CA ASP A 71 -2.47 -20.01 -14.65
C ASP A 71 -1.34 -19.02 -14.34
N SER A 72 -1.60 -17.97 -13.59
CA SER A 72 -0.67 -16.85 -13.37
C SER A 72 -0.93 -16.12 -12.07
N PHE A 73 0.01 -15.24 -11.69
CA PHE A 73 -0.17 -14.20 -10.68
C PHE A 73 -0.06 -12.82 -11.33
N ILE A 74 -0.84 -11.86 -10.86
CA ILE A 74 -0.62 -10.44 -11.18
C ILE A 74 -0.03 -9.77 -9.95
N LEU A 75 1.12 -9.17 -10.11
CA LEU A 75 1.78 -8.33 -9.12
C LEU A 75 1.39 -6.88 -9.40
N ASP A 76 0.71 -6.24 -8.46
CA ASP A 76 0.28 -4.85 -8.55
C ASP A 76 1.14 -4.00 -7.62
N ALA A 77 1.89 -3.06 -8.18
CA ALA A 77 2.87 -2.23 -7.47
C ALA A 77 2.72 -0.74 -7.80
N ASP A 78 3.45 0.10 -7.07
CA ASP A 78 3.50 1.55 -7.34
C ASP A 78 4.07 1.83 -8.74
N PRO A 79 3.53 2.80 -9.50
CA PRO A 79 4.02 3.14 -10.85
C PRO A 79 5.50 3.50 -10.90
N ALA A 80 6.05 4.07 -9.84
CA ALA A 80 7.48 4.41 -9.76
C ALA A 80 8.41 3.19 -9.86
N LEU A 81 7.88 1.97 -9.69
CA LEU A 81 8.63 0.71 -9.81
C LEU A 81 8.64 0.14 -11.23
N GLN A 82 7.99 0.78 -12.21
CA GLN A 82 7.85 0.28 -13.58
C GLN A 82 9.20 -0.03 -14.24
N SER A 83 10.21 0.82 -14.04
CA SER A 83 11.52 0.63 -14.65
C SER A 83 12.44 -0.37 -13.92
N THR A 84 12.07 -0.80 -12.70
CA THR A 84 12.99 -1.53 -11.82
C THR A 84 12.51 -2.90 -11.38
N LEU A 85 11.21 -3.07 -11.09
CA LEU A 85 10.71 -4.28 -10.46
C LEU A 85 10.82 -5.51 -11.35
N GLN A 86 10.47 -5.41 -12.65
CA GLN A 86 10.57 -6.52 -13.57
C GLN A 86 12.02 -7.01 -13.67
N ALA A 87 12.96 -6.11 -13.98
CA ALA A 87 14.39 -6.44 -14.07
C ALA A 87 14.96 -7.00 -12.75
N ARG A 88 14.45 -6.50 -11.61
CA ARG A 88 14.81 -7.03 -10.29
C ARG A 88 14.37 -8.49 -10.12
N LEU A 89 13.17 -8.84 -10.52
CA LEU A 89 12.66 -10.22 -10.43
C LEU A 89 13.38 -11.12 -11.44
N GLU A 90 13.52 -10.70 -12.71
CA GLU A 90 14.16 -11.48 -13.78
C GLU A 90 15.62 -11.86 -13.46
N ARG A 91 16.34 -11.00 -12.71
CA ARG A 91 17.72 -11.31 -12.27
C ARG A 91 17.85 -12.62 -11.50
N TYR A 92 16.77 -13.07 -10.86
CA TYR A 92 16.76 -14.30 -10.04
C TYR A 92 16.16 -15.49 -10.77
N ILE A 93 15.78 -15.36 -12.03
CA ILE A 93 15.37 -16.48 -12.87
C ILE A 93 16.65 -17.11 -13.44
N ILE A 94 17.13 -18.20 -12.82
CA ILE A 94 18.35 -18.91 -13.24
C ILE A 94 18.01 -20.19 -14.00
N ALA A 95 17.19 -21.06 -13.41
CA ALA A 95 16.78 -22.34 -13.96
C ALA A 95 15.27 -22.59 -13.81
N ASP A 96 14.53 -21.57 -13.35
CA ASP A 96 13.09 -21.63 -13.19
C ASP A 96 12.38 -21.39 -14.52
N ASP A 97 11.35 -22.18 -14.80
CA ASP A 97 10.41 -21.92 -15.90
C ASP A 97 9.41 -20.85 -15.44
N VAL A 98 9.78 -19.59 -15.64
CA VAL A 98 9.01 -18.39 -15.24
C VAL A 98 9.05 -17.36 -16.35
N GLN A 99 7.89 -16.78 -16.65
CA GLN A 99 7.74 -15.65 -17.56
C GLN A 99 7.15 -14.46 -16.82
N ILE A 100 7.71 -13.27 -17.04
CA ILE A 100 7.23 -12.02 -16.47
C ILE A 100 6.91 -11.04 -17.59
N GLU A 101 5.69 -10.53 -17.61
CA GLU A 101 5.18 -9.63 -18.64
C GLU A 101 4.56 -8.39 -18.00
N ASP A 102 4.91 -7.20 -18.49
CA ASP A 102 4.20 -5.96 -18.13
C ASP A 102 2.86 -5.90 -18.86
N VAL A 103 1.77 -6.02 -18.08
CA VAL A 103 0.40 -5.96 -18.56
C VAL A 103 -0.32 -4.68 -18.10
N THR A 104 0.43 -3.66 -17.70
CA THR A 104 -0.09 -2.40 -17.16
C THR A 104 -1.10 -1.76 -18.11
N ALA A 105 -0.79 -1.72 -19.40
CA ALA A 105 -1.67 -1.13 -20.41
C ALA A 105 -2.91 -1.99 -20.75
N GLN A 106 -2.93 -3.25 -20.34
CA GLN A 106 -4.03 -4.19 -20.67
C GLN A 106 -5.16 -4.17 -19.62
N LEU A 107 -4.85 -3.76 -18.38
CA LEU A 107 -5.74 -3.89 -17.23
C LEU A 107 -5.91 -2.57 -16.49
N SER A 108 -7.13 -2.30 -16.05
CA SER A 108 -7.45 -1.23 -15.11
C SER A 108 -7.87 -1.80 -13.76
N ILE A 109 -7.62 -1.03 -12.70
CA ILE A 109 -8.00 -1.38 -11.33
C ILE A 109 -8.75 -0.20 -10.72
N PHE A 110 -9.93 -0.46 -10.16
CA PHE A 110 -10.60 0.46 -9.26
C PHE A 110 -10.67 -0.15 -7.87
N HIS A 111 -10.32 0.59 -6.85
CA HIS A 111 -10.51 0.16 -5.47
C HIS A 111 -11.76 0.81 -4.90
N VAL A 112 -12.65 0.02 -4.33
CA VAL A 112 -13.91 0.49 -3.74
C VAL A 112 -13.87 0.23 -2.24
N ILE A 113 -14.15 1.27 -1.47
CA ILE A 113 -14.41 1.19 -0.04
C ILE A 113 -15.91 1.25 0.14
N ALA A 114 -16.47 0.22 0.76
CA ALA A 114 -17.89 0.17 1.14
C ALA A 114 -18.01 -0.72 2.38
N ALA A 115 -19.03 -0.47 3.21
CA ALA A 115 -19.33 -1.36 4.33
C ALA A 115 -19.49 -2.81 3.84
N ALA A 116 -18.97 -3.78 4.60
CA ALA A 116 -18.91 -5.21 4.21
C ALA A 116 -20.27 -5.78 3.74
N SER A 117 -21.38 -5.24 4.24
CA SER A 117 -22.75 -5.60 3.80
C SER A 117 -23.09 -5.09 2.39
N GLU A 118 -22.37 -4.10 1.86
CA GLU A 118 -22.61 -3.49 0.55
C GLU A 118 -21.63 -4.00 -0.51
N SER A 119 -20.42 -4.38 -0.13
CA SER A 119 -19.45 -5.01 -1.05
C SER A 119 -19.97 -6.32 -1.65
N GLN A 120 -20.82 -7.05 -0.91
CA GLN A 120 -21.54 -8.24 -1.41
C GLN A 120 -22.71 -7.92 -2.36
N ARG A 121 -23.18 -6.67 -2.37
CA ARG A 121 -24.28 -6.20 -3.27
C ARG A 121 -23.74 -5.57 -4.55
N PHE A 122 -22.42 -5.42 -4.67
CA PHE A 122 -21.86 -5.01 -5.95
C PHE A 122 -22.10 -6.14 -6.95
N ASP A 123 -23.10 -5.95 -7.85
CA ASP A 123 -23.38 -6.92 -8.90
C ASP A 123 -22.14 -6.98 -9.83
N PRO A 124 -21.32 -8.05 -9.74
CA PRO A 124 -20.17 -8.22 -10.62
C PRO A 124 -20.60 -8.38 -12.08
N HIS A 125 -21.87 -8.69 -12.30
CA HIS A 125 -22.51 -8.72 -13.61
C HIS A 125 -22.93 -7.30 -14.01
N LEU A 126 -21.93 -6.42 -14.24
CA LEU A 126 -22.17 -5.20 -15.01
C LEU A 126 -22.80 -5.65 -16.33
N THR A 127 -24.14 -5.59 -16.40
CA THR A 127 -24.97 -6.14 -17.49
C THR A 127 -24.32 -5.84 -18.83
N PRO A 128 -24.14 -6.84 -19.72
CA PRO A 128 -23.67 -6.61 -21.08
C PRO A 128 -24.59 -5.58 -21.75
N LEU A 129 -24.00 -4.69 -22.53
CA LEU A 129 -24.83 -3.80 -23.38
C LEU A 129 -25.68 -4.68 -24.27
N PRO A 130 -26.97 -4.32 -24.51
CA PRO A 130 -27.82 -5.09 -25.39
C PRO A 130 -27.17 -5.26 -26.77
N GLY A 131 -27.02 -6.51 -27.24
CA GLY A 131 -26.47 -6.83 -28.55
C GLY A 131 -25.06 -7.41 -28.60
N GLN A 132 -24.39 -7.62 -27.47
CA GLN A 132 -23.07 -8.29 -27.42
C GLN A 132 -23.24 -9.78 -27.02
N GLY A 133 -22.82 -10.69 -27.92
CA GLY A 133 -22.96 -12.12 -27.75
C GLY A 133 -22.09 -12.75 -26.63
N GLU A 134 -22.04 -14.09 -26.56
CA GLU A 134 -21.36 -14.88 -25.52
C GLU A 134 -19.89 -14.50 -25.22
N GLU A 135 -19.17 -13.88 -26.16
CA GLU A 135 -17.82 -13.34 -25.91
C GLU A 135 -17.81 -12.15 -24.92
N ALA A 136 -18.88 -11.38 -24.85
CA ALA A 136 -19.00 -10.28 -23.87
C ALA A 136 -19.23 -10.78 -22.44
N ALA A 137 -19.82 -11.96 -22.29
CA ALA A 137 -19.97 -12.62 -20.99
C ALA A 137 -18.62 -13.08 -20.41
N LYS A 138 -17.59 -13.28 -21.23
CA LYS A 138 -16.23 -13.62 -20.80
C LYS A 138 -15.42 -12.43 -20.29
N ARG A 139 -15.86 -11.20 -20.54
CA ARG A 139 -15.22 -9.95 -20.09
C ARG A 139 -15.83 -9.45 -18.77
N GLN A 140 -15.91 -10.34 -17.77
CA GLN A 140 -16.49 -9.97 -16.47
C GLN A 140 -15.54 -9.04 -15.70
N VAL A 141 -16.11 -8.09 -14.92
CA VAL A 141 -15.40 -7.39 -13.86
C VAL A 141 -15.04 -8.42 -12.81
N ARG A 142 -13.75 -8.54 -12.50
CA ARG A 142 -13.28 -9.44 -11.45
C ARG A 142 -13.20 -8.66 -10.15
N VAL A 143 -13.92 -9.11 -9.14
CA VAL A 143 -13.93 -8.54 -7.79
C VAL A 143 -12.95 -9.31 -6.91
N VAL A 144 -12.03 -8.61 -6.27
CA VAL A 144 -11.02 -9.19 -5.38
C VAL A 144 -11.00 -8.41 -4.08
N LEU A 145 -11.19 -9.06 -2.96
CA LEU A 145 -11.08 -8.43 -1.64
C LEU A 145 -9.65 -7.93 -1.45
N ALA A 146 -9.50 -6.68 -1.05
CA ALA A 146 -8.21 -6.05 -0.82
C ALA A 146 -8.31 -5.00 0.30
N ASN A 147 -7.38 -5.07 1.24
CA ASN A 147 -7.27 -4.08 2.31
C ASN A 147 -6.14 -3.09 1.97
N ARG A 148 -6.42 -2.11 1.10
CA ARG A 148 -5.38 -1.15 0.65
C ARG A 148 -5.13 -0.02 1.62
N TYR A 149 -6.14 0.33 2.41
CA TYR A 149 -6.10 1.49 3.30
C TYR A 149 -6.29 1.12 4.78
N GLY A 150 -6.03 -0.15 5.16
CA GLY A 150 -6.24 -0.60 6.55
C GLY A 150 -7.71 -0.85 6.90
N ILE A 151 -8.62 -0.68 5.93
CA ILE A 151 -10.05 -0.96 6.04
C ILE A 151 -10.48 -1.92 4.93
N GLU A 152 -11.57 -2.63 5.15
CA GLU A 152 -12.11 -3.56 4.16
C GLU A 152 -12.54 -2.84 2.88
N GLY A 153 -12.22 -3.44 1.75
CA GLY A 153 -12.57 -2.95 0.42
C GLY A 153 -12.36 -4.03 -0.62
N CYS A 154 -12.63 -3.69 -1.87
CA CYS A 154 -12.40 -4.60 -2.98
C CYS A 154 -11.80 -3.89 -4.20
N ASP A 155 -10.98 -4.64 -4.92
CA ASP A 155 -10.44 -4.24 -6.22
C ASP A 155 -11.34 -4.77 -7.33
N LEU A 156 -11.73 -3.90 -8.24
CA LEU A 156 -12.42 -4.23 -9.46
C LEU A 156 -11.41 -4.24 -10.60
N TRP A 157 -11.10 -5.42 -11.12
CA TRP A 157 -10.20 -5.61 -12.25
C TRP A 157 -10.98 -5.69 -13.54
N VAL A 158 -10.62 -4.87 -14.51
CA VAL A 158 -11.27 -4.78 -15.83
C VAL A 158 -10.23 -4.67 -16.93
N GLU A 159 -10.59 -5.12 -18.14
CA GLU A 159 -9.81 -4.82 -19.34
C GLU A 159 -9.76 -3.32 -19.58
N ALA A 160 -8.63 -2.80 -20.06
CA ALA A 160 -8.40 -1.36 -20.19
C ALA A 160 -9.41 -0.66 -21.11
N ASP A 161 -9.94 -1.34 -22.13
CA ASP A 161 -10.97 -0.83 -23.04
C ASP A 161 -12.32 -0.55 -22.36
N ARG A 162 -12.53 -1.11 -21.15
CA ARG A 162 -13.75 -0.90 -20.34
C ARG A 162 -13.59 0.13 -19.23
N HIS A 163 -12.40 0.70 -19.07
CA HIS A 163 -12.10 1.67 -18.00
C HIS A 163 -13.16 2.77 -17.90
N ALA A 164 -13.41 3.50 -18.98
CA ALA A 164 -14.34 4.64 -18.98
C ALA A 164 -15.77 4.21 -18.61
N GLN A 165 -16.23 3.04 -19.09
CA GLN A 165 -17.56 2.51 -18.78
C GLN A 165 -17.69 2.20 -17.28
N VAL A 166 -16.68 1.55 -16.69
CA VAL A 166 -16.71 1.18 -15.27
C VAL A 166 -16.56 2.41 -14.39
N ALA A 167 -15.67 3.34 -14.72
CA ALA A 167 -15.51 4.61 -14.01
C ALA A 167 -16.83 5.40 -13.94
N THR A 168 -17.55 5.51 -15.07
CA THR A 168 -18.87 6.18 -15.12
C THR A 168 -19.89 5.49 -14.21
N LYS A 169 -19.95 4.16 -14.23
CA LYS A 169 -20.88 3.40 -13.39
C LYS A 169 -20.56 3.54 -11.90
N LEU A 170 -19.26 3.51 -11.54
CA LEU A 170 -18.82 3.76 -10.17
C LEU A 170 -19.20 5.17 -9.72
N GLY A 171 -18.96 6.20 -10.52
CA GLY A 171 -19.30 7.58 -10.21
C GLY A 171 -20.78 7.84 -9.98
N ASN A 172 -21.68 6.96 -10.49
CA ASN A 172 -23.11 7.03 -10.20
C ASN A 172 -23.50 6.45 -8.82
N GLN A 173 -22.62 5.68 -8.17
CA GLN A 173 -22.91 4.94 -6.95
C GLN A 173 -21.99 5.31 -5.78
N PHE A 174 -20.78 5.73 -6.07
CA PHE A 174 -19.70 5.97 -5.11
C PHE A 174 -19.09 7.36 -5.30
N GLU A 175 -18.59 7.97 -4.24
CA GLU A 175 -17.82 9.21 -4.30
C GLU A 175 -16.44 8.91 -4.91
N PHE A 176 -16.07 9.64 -5.98
CA PHE A 176 -14.73 9.53 -6.55
C PHE A 176 -13.70 10.24 -5.65
N CYS A 177 -12.69 9.49 -5.27
CA CYS A 177 -11.55 10.00 -4.51
C CYS A 177 -10.40 10.29 -5.47
N ASP A 178 -10.16 11.56 -5.75
CA ASP A 178 -9.03 12.01 -6.56
C ASP A 178 -7.69 11.83 -5.82
N GLU A 179 -6.58 12.18 -6.46
CA GLU A 179 -5.23 12.02 -5.91
C GLU A 179 -5.03 12.75 -4.58
N ASN A 180 -5.58 13.96 -4.43
CA ASN A 180 -5.48 14.73 -3.20
C ASN A 180 -6.29 14.10 -2.07
N CYS A 181 -7.52 13.69 -2.39
CA CYS A 181 -8.37 12.95 -1.45
C CYS A 181 -7.70 11.63 -1.02
N ALA A 182 -7.13 10.87 -1.95
CA ALA A 182 -6.40 9.63 -1.68
C ALA A 182 -5.18 9.86 -0.78
N GLU A 183 -4.44 10.95 -1.00
CA GLU A 183 -3.27 11.30 -0.17
C GLU A 183 -3.67 11.66 1.25
N VAL A 184 -4.71 12.49 1.43
CA VAL A 184 -5.25 12.81 2.76
C VAL A 184 -5.72 11.53 3.46
N PHE A 185 -6.52 10.72 2.77
CA PHE A 185 -7.10 9.51 3.33
C PHE A 185 -6.05 8.48 3.76
N ARG A 186 -5.02 8.20 2.91
CA ARG A 186 -3.96 7.27 3.29
C ARG A 186 -3.15 7.75 4.50
N ILE A 187 -2.90 9.07 4.62
CA ILE A 187 -2.20 9.64 5.78
C ILE A 187 -3.06 9.44 7.03
N GLU A 188 -4.35 9.79 6.98
CA GLU A 188 -5.29 9.56 8.08
C GLU A 188 -5.31 8.09 8.54
N GLN A 189 -5.24 7.15 7.59
CA GLN A 189 -5.18 5.71 7.87
C GLN A 189 -3.78 5.20 8.26
N GLY A 190 -2.76 6.04 8.23
CA GLY A 190 -1.38 5.62 8.53
C GLY A 190 -0.77 4.69 7.48
N ILE A 191 -1.26 4.72 6.24
CA ILE A 191 -0.82 3.81 5.18
C ILE A 191 0.44 4.35 4.50
N PRO A 192 1.56 3.62 4.56
CA PRO A 192 2.80 4.03 3.91
C PRO A 192 2.72 3.85 2.38
N ARG A 193 3.35 4.78 1.64
CA ARG A 193 3.41 4.79 0.18
C ARG A 193 4.84 4.70 -0.32
N TRP A 194 5.04 4.03 -1.46
CA TRP A 194 6.33 3.96 -2.13
C TRP A 194 6.81 5.35 -2.58
N GLY A 195 8.12 5.60 -2.40
CA GLY A 195 8.72 6.90 -2.69
C GLY A 195 8.52 7.97 -1.60
N ARG A 196 7.73 7.66 -0.57
CA ARG A 196 7.54 8.50 0.63
C ARG A 196 8.04 7.78 1.88
N GLU A 197 7.20 6.98 2.49
CA GLU A 197 7.56 6.15 3.64
C GLU A 197 8.36 4.92 3.23
N LEU A 198 8.01 4.31 2.09
CA LEU A 198 8.63 3.08 1.61
C LEU A 198 9.72 3.41 0.60
N THR A 199 10.96 3.13 0.98
CA THR A 199 12.16 3.35 0.15
C THR A 199 13.17 2.20 0.35
N GLY A 200 14.21 2.18 -0.48
CA GLY A 200 15.33 1.22 -0.37
C GLY A 200 16.13 1.31 0.94
N ASP A 201 15.82 2.23 1.83
CA ASP A 201 16.46 2.37 3.14
C ASP A 201 15.62 1.86 4.31
N ILE A 202 14.39 1.43 4.03
CA ILE A 202 13.42 1.01 5.05
C ILE A 202 13.31 -0.52 5.06
N ILE A 203 13.13 -1.05 6.26
CA ILE A 203 12.77 -2.46 6.50
C ILE A 203 11.26 -2.52 6.76
N PRO A 204 10.49 -3.48 6.21
CA PRO A 204 9.02 -3.52 6.34
C PRO A 204 8.50 -3.38 7.78
N ILE A 205 9.20 -3.97 8.75
CA ILE A 205 8.84 -3.90 10.17
C ILE A 205 8.90 -2.45 10.70
N GLU A 206 9.82 -1.63 10.22
CA GLU A 206 9.92 -0.20 10.58
C GLU A 206 8.72 0.61 10.06
N ALA A 207 8.13 0.17 8.95
CA ALA A 207 6.97 0.80 8.28
C ALA A 207 5.61 0.23 8.72
N ASN A 208 5.55 -0.53 9.82
CA ASN A 208 4.34 -1.18 10.32
C ASN A 208 3.69 -2.21 9.35
N LEU A 209 4.46 -2.76 8.41
CA LEU A 209 3.98 -3.74 7.42
C LEU A 209 4.11 -5.19 7.88
N GLU A 210 4.57 -5.45 9.10
CA GLU A 210 4.88 -6.79 9.59
C GLU A 210 3.67 -7.74 9.48
N GLN A 211 2.53 -7.33 10.04
CA GLN A 211 1.33 -8.18 10.10
C GLN A 211 0.67 -8.41 8.74
N ARG A 212 0.82 -7.47 7.81
CA ARG A 212 0.16 -7.50 6.50
C ARG A 212 1.00 -8.20 5.44
N CYS A 213 2.32 -7.99 5.48
CA CYS A 213 3.22 -8.32 4.38
C CYS A 213 4.17 -9.48 4.66
N ILE A 214 4.28 -9.97 5.91
CA ILE A 214 5.30 -10.96 6.28
C ILE A 214 4.64 -12.21 6.85
N ASP A 215 4.98 -13.36 6.24
CA ASP A 215 4.64 -14.66 6.79
C ASP A 215 5.90 -15.31 7.37
N TYR A 216 5.87 -15.61 8.66
CA TYR A 216 7.00 -16.21 9.35
C TYR A 216 7.06 -17.73 9.28
N ASP A 217 5.94 -18.37 8.91
CA ASP A 217 5.81 -19.83 8.85
C ASP A 217 6.07 -20.38 7.43
N LYS A 218 6.36 -19.50 6.47
CA LYS A 218 6.71 -19.88 5.10
C LYS A 218 8.18 -20.28 4.96
N GLY A 219 8.53 -20.90 3.82
CA GLY A 219 9.91 -21.21 3.43
C GLY A 219 10.79 -19.98 3.22
N CYS A 220 12.07 -20.21 2.90
CA CYS A 220 13.07 -19.15 2.75
C CYS A 220 12.72 -18.16 1.63
N TYR A 221 13.05 -16.90 1.87
CA TYR A 221 12.98 -15.81 0.90
C TYR A 221 14.15 -14.83 1.10
N ILE A 222 14.42 -14.00 0.09
CA ILE A 222 15.52 -13.05 0.13
C ILE A 222 15.30 -12.02 1.24
N GLY A 223 16.31 -11.84 2.11
CA GLY A 223 16.28 -10.90 3.22
C GLY A 223 15.66 -11.43 4.52
N GLN A 224 15.17 -12.68 4.55
CA GLN A 224 14.50 -13.29 5.71
C GLN A 224 15.34 -13.25 6.99
N GLU A 225 16.64 -13.43 6.90
CA GLU A 225 17.52 -13.46 8.09
C GLU A 225 17.42 -12.16 8.91
N THR A 226 17.46 -11.02 8.23
CA THR A 226 17.33 -9.69 8.89
C THR A 226 15.95 -9.53 9.53
N ILE A 227 14.89 -9.92 8.81
CA ILE A 227 13.52 -9.86 9.30
C ILE A 227 13.33 -10.74 10.54
N SER A 228 13.78 -11.99 10.50
CA SER A 228 13.69 -12.93 11.63
C SER A 228 14.48 -12.45 12.84
N ARG A 229 15.69 -11.90 12.63
CA ARG A 229 16.50 -11.33 13.71
C ARG A 229 15.80 -10.14 14.38
N MET A 230 15.22 -9.24 13.62
CA MET A 230 14.47 -8.10 14.17
C MET A 230 13.24 -8.57 14.96
N LYS A 231 12.50 -9.56 14.47
CA LYS A 231 11.38 -10.15 15.21
C LYS A 231 11.83 -10.73 16.55
N MET A 232 12.88 -11.56 16.55
CA MET A 232 13.38 -12.23 17.74
C MET A 232 13.92 -11.24 18.78
N SER A 233 14.61 -10.17 18.35
CA SER A 233 15.14 -9.15 19.26
C SER A 233 14.08 -8.17 19.76
N GLY A 234 12.94 -8.04 19.06
CA GLY A 234 11.94 -7.00 19.31
C GLY A 234 12.46 -5.57 19.10
N GLN A 235 13.66 -5.41 18.52
CA GLN A 235 14.33 -4.11 18.43
C GLN A 235 14.17 -3.51 17.04
N ARG A 236 13.53 -2.36 16.96
CA ARG A 236 13.43 -1.50 15.78
C ARG A 236 14.24 -0.23 16.05
N ASN A 237 15.09 0.17 15.13
CA ASN A 237 15.88 1.40 15.30
C ASN A 237 15.01 2.66 15.17
N LYS A 238 13.98 2.59 14.35
CA LYS A 238 12.99 3.63 14.10
C LYS A 238 11.66 2.97 13.77
N GLN A 239 10.58 3.74 13.84
CA GLN A 239 9.25 3.27 13.49
C GLN A 239 8.46 4.39 12.84
N LEU A 240 7.59 4.04 11.88
CA LEU A 240 6.60 4.95 11.32
C LEU A 240 5.53 5.26 12.37
N CYS A 241 5.36 6.54 12.68
CA CYS A 241 4.43 7.06 13.68
C CYS A 241 3.56 8.14 13.07
N GLY A 242 2.38 8.39 13.67
CA GLY A 242 1.60 9.59 13.46
C GLY A 242 2.15 10.77 14.28
N LEU A 243 2.04 11.98 13.74
CA LEU A 243 2.30 13.23 14.43
C LEU A 243 1.11 14.15 14.31
N ILE A 244 0.77 14.85 15.39
CA ILE A 244 -0.20 15.95 15.40
C ILE A 244 0.52 17.24 15.80
N SER A 245 0.32 18.32 15.05
CA SER A 245 0.84 19.64 15.41
C SER A 245 0.07 20.21 16.61
N LEU A 246 0.78 20.55 17.69
CA LEU A 246 0.17 21.06 18.92
C LEU A 246 -0.35 22.50 18.80
N LYS A 247 0.07 23.24 17.76
CA LYS A 247 -0.30 24.65 17.54
C LYS A 247 -1.01 24.88 16.21
N ASN A 248 -1.47 23.81 15.54
CA ASN A 248 -2.05 23.89 14.19
C ASN A 248 -1.15 24.61 13.17
N ILE A 249 0.17 24.56 13.37
CA ILE A 249 1.15 25.04 12.40
C ILE A 249 1.41 23.90 11.41
N PRO A 250 1.43 24.17 10.09
CA PRO A 250 1.67 23.14 9.08
C PRO A 250 2.93 22.33 9.33
N LEU A 251 2.79 21.02 9.29
CA LEU A 251 3.89 20.06 9.21
C LEU A 251 4.22 19.84 7.73
N VAL A 252 5.51 19.73 7.38
CA VAL A 252 5.94 19.63 5.99
C VAL A 252 6.86 18.43 5.81
N PRO A 253 6.69 17.63 4.72
CA PRO A 253 7.61 16.55 4.40
C PRO A 253 9.05 17.03 4.32
N GLY A 254 9.98 16.25 4.90
CA GLY A 254 11.40 16.58 4.98
C GLY A 254 11.82 17.33 6.25
N MET A 255 10.88 17.88 7.04
CA MET A 255 11.23 18.44 8.36
C MET A 255 11.95 17.38 9.20
N ARG A 256 13.02 17.81 9.90
CA ARG A 256 13.76 16.98 10.85
C ARG A 256 13.10 17.07 12.22
N LEU A 257 13.01 15.92 12.88
CA LEU A 257 12.48 15.83 14.24
C LEU A 257 13.62 15.93 15.23
N THR A 258 13.49 16.81 16.20
CA THR A 258 14.46 17.00 17.27
C THR A 258 13.83 16.70 18.62
N GLY A 259 14.54 15.91 19.40
CA GLY A 259 14.21 15.61 20.80
C GLY A 259 14.87 16.59 21.76
N PRO A 260 14.85 16.27 23.07
CA PRO A 260 15.61 17.00 24.08
C PRO A 260 17.07 17.18 23.66
N GLU A 261 17.70 18.30 24.01
CA GLU A 261 19.08 18.63 23.66
C GLU A 261 19.34 18.89 22.17
N GLY A 262 18.28 19.02 21.33
CA GLY A 262 18.41 19.31 19.91
C GLY A 262 18.93 18.15 19.06
N LYS A 263 18.97 16.93 19.60
CA LYS A 263 19.40 15.73 18.86
C LYS A 263 18.36 15.36 17.79
N GLU A 264 18.80 15.08 16.56
CA GLU A 264 17.94 14.56 15.50
C GLU A 264 17.44 13.15 15.84
N ILE A 265 16.13 13.00 15.91
CA ILE A 265 15.44 11.75 16.29
C ILE A 265 14.55 11.18 15.19
N GLY A 266 14.44 11.86 14.05
CA GLY A 266 13.59 11.39 12.96
C GLY A 266 13.34 12.43 11.87
N TRP A 267 12.37 12.15 11.01
CA TRP A 267 11.97 13.05 9.93
C TRP A 267 10.52 12.80 9.50
N ILE A 268 9.86 13.84 9.00
CA ILE A 268 8.52 13.77 8.41
C ILE A 268 8.62 13.27 6.98
N THR A 269 7.78 12.31 6.62
CA THR A 269 7.71 11.72 5.28
C THR A 269 6.53 12.25 4.47
N SER A 270 5.37 12.37 5.11
CA SER A 270 4.13 12.90 4.52
C SER A 270 3.40 13.75 5.53
N ALA A 271 2.68 14.76 5.09
CA ALA A 271 1.88 15.62 5.95
C ALA A 271 0.65 16.11 5.20
N THR A 272 -0.42 16.38 5.95
CA THR A 272 -1.67 16.91 5.42
C THR A 272 -2.46 17.60 6.52
N ARG A 273 -3.48 18.33 6.10
CA ARG A 273 -4.52 18.84 6.99
C ARG A 273 -5.73 17.92 6.97
N SER A 274 -6.12 17.43 8.14
CA SER A 274 -7.32 16.62 8.34
C SER A 274 -8.29 17.39 9.26
N GLY A 275 -9.38 17.89 8.68
CA GLY A 275 -10.29 18.81 9.38
C GLY A 275 -9.57 20.08 9.85
N GLU A 276 -9.50 20.27 11.17
CA GLU A 276 -8.80 21.42 11.78
C GLU A 276 -7.39 21.07 12.27
N GLN A 277 -6.94 19.82 12.09
CA GLN A 277 -5.66 19.36 12.59
C GLN A 277 -4.62 19.24 11.47
N GLU A 278 -3.39 19.64 11.75
CA GLU A 278 -2.23 19.36 10.93
C GLU A 278 -1.62 18.04 11.40
N ILE A 279 -1.61 17.05 10.53
CA ILE A 279 -1.13 15.68 10.81
C ILE A 279 0.01 15.27 9.87
N ALA A 280 0.85 14.36 10.32
CA ALA A 280 1.95 13.87 9.50
C ALA A 280 2.29 12.41 9.82
N LEU A 281 2.85 11.71 8.82
CA LEU A 281 3.57 10.47 8.99
C LEU A 281 5.07 10.76 9.11
N ALA A 282 5.73 10.12 10.05
CA ALA A 282 7.14 10.35 10.31
C ALA A 282 7.86 9.07 10.79
N TYR A 283 9.12 8.93 10.42
CA TYR A 283 9.98 7.97 11.09
C TYR A 283 10.57 8.59 12.35
N VAL A 284 10.31 7.93 13.49
CA VAL A 284 10.81 8.36 14.80
C VAL A 284 11.74 7.29 15.35
N LYS A 285 12.92 7.68 15.84
CA LYS A 285 13.90 6.79 16.45
C LYS A 285 13.38 6.17 17.74
N ARG A 286 13.81 4.96 17.99
CA ARG A 286 13.52 4.23 19.23
C ARG A 286 13.86 5.07 20.47
N GLY A 287 12.98 5.05 21.46
CA GLY A 287 13.06 5.82 22.69
C GLY A 287 12.35 7.17 22.64
N PHE A 288 11.91 7.60 21.41
CA PHE A 288 11.12 8.82 21.21
C PHE A 288 9.78 8.55 20.51
N ASN A 289 9.50 7.29 20.19
CA ASN A 289 8.33 6.85 19.42
C ASN A 289 7.15 6.38 20.27
N SER A 290 7.17 6.68 21.58
CA SER A 290 6.02 6.39 22.45
C SER A 290 4.91 7.42 22.24
N ILE A 291 3.65 6.95 22.22
CA ILE A 291 2.47 7.81 22.13
C ILE A 291 2.51 8.83 23.27
N GLY A 292 2.13 10.09 22.97
CA GLY A 292 2.19 11.22 23.91
C GLY A 292 3.56 11.89 24.03
N THR A 293 4.58 11.41 23.29
CA THR A 293 5.89 12.07 23.30
C THR A 293 5.85 13.37 22.52
N GLU A 294 6.15 14.49 23.18
CA GLU A 294 6.32 15.79 22.54
C GLU A 294 7.70 15.89 21.88
N ILE A 295 7.71 16.36 20.64
CA ILE A 295 8.90 16.56 19.81
C ILE A 295 8.79 17.85 19.03
N GLU A 296 9.88 18.32 18.45
CA GLU A 296 9.89 19.53 17.64
C GLU A 296 10.28 19.19 16.20
N ALA A 297 9.43 19.59 15.23
CA ALA A 297 9.71 19.47 13.81
C ALA A 297 10.35 20.77 13.30
N LYS A 298 11.52 20.66 12.63
CA LYS A 298 12.33 21.81 12.17
C LYS A 298 12.63 21.72 10.67
N SER A 299 12.55 22.87 10.01
CA SER A 299 13.18 23.11 8.71
C SER A 299 14.24 24.19 8.86
N GLU A 300 15.17 24.21 7.94
CA GLU A 300 16.23 25.21 7.92
C GLU A 300 15.64 26.63 7.81
N GLY A 301 16.01 27.52 8.72
CA GLY A 301 15.53 28.92 8.75
C GLY A 301 14.09 29.13 9.22
N VAL A 302 13.40 28.10 9.71
CA VAL A 302 12.01 28.19 10.21
C VAL A 302 11.96 27.84 11.69
N ALA A 303 11.11 28.56 12.44
CA ALA A 303 10.86 28.25 13.85
C ALA A 303 10.31 26.82 13.99
N GLY A 304 10.77 26.11 15.01
CA GLY A 304 10.34 24.73 15.27
C GLY A 304 8.83 24.61 15.54
N VAL A 305 8.21 23.59 15.00
CA VAL A 305 6.80 23.27 15.17
C VAL A 305 6.68 22.19 16.26
N PRO A 306 6.05 22.46 17.40
CA PRO A 306 5.82 21.45 18.42
C PRO A 306 4.77 20.47 17.92
N ALA A 307 5.06 19.18 18.05
CA ALA A 307 4.20 18.09 17.64
C ALA A 307 4.23 16.95 18.67
N GLU A 308 3.20 16.15 18.67
CA GLU A 308 3.05 14.98 19.54
C GLU A 308 2.98 13.71 18.72
N VAL A 309 3.66 12.67 19.21
CA VAL A 309 3.58 11.30 18.63
C VAL A 309 2.23 10.68 19.00
N VAL A 310 1.49 10.23 18.00
CA VAL A 310 0.19 9.57 18.17
C VAL A 310 0.16 8.21 17.49
N ASP A 311 -0.83 7.40 17.86
CA ASP A 311 -1.07 6.10 17.23
C ASP A 311 -1.65 6.26 15.82
N LEU A 312 -1.60 5.18 15.04
CA LEU A 312 -2.15 5.07 13.70
C LEU A 312 -3.19 3.93 13.66
N PRO A 313 -4.31 4.11 12.97
CA PRO A 313 -4.76 5.30 12.22
C PRO A 313 -5.12 6.49 13.13
N PHE A 314 -5.07 7.72 12.57
CA PHE A 314 -5.48 8.90 13.32
C PHE A 314 -6.95 8.81 13.73
N GLY A 315 -7.27 9.24 14.95
CA GLY A 315 -8.65 9.21 15.48
C GLY A 315 -9.09 7.86 16.06
N SER A 316 -8.15 6.94 16.32
CA SER A 316 -8.42 5.64 16.95
C SER A 316 -8.58 5.68 18.48
N THR A 317 -8.79 6.86 19.08
CA THR A 317 -9.02 7.03 20.52
C THR A 317 -10.48 7.31 20.81
#